data_bd4cbb667922fdd2c02b53a88629848f
#
_entry.id   bd4cbb667922fdd2c02b53a88629848f
#
_cell.length_a   1.000
_cell.length_b   1.000
_cell.length_c   1.000
_cell.angle_alpha   90.00
_cell.angle_beta   90.00
_cell.angle_gamma   90.00
#
_symmetry.space_group_name_H-M   'P 1'
#
loop_
_entity.id
_entity.type
_entity.pdbx_description
1 polymer ?
#
loop_
_entity_poly.entity_id
_entity_poly.type
_entity_poly.pdbx_seq_one_letter_code
_entity_poly.pdbx_strand_id
1 'polypeptide(L)'
;VEVILGIIGVETIYGRDMGSFRVMDTLATLAFDFPKTEKRDRSAFFQDELATFILLQLKNQADPFEVRGSYAGAIGMGQFMPSSIRSFAVDYDGDGVIDLSHSATDVIGSVANYFKSYGWKRGAVATFNIQFDPQTLDLDHLLAPDILPTFRPAQMQAKGVILPPTAEQYPGPLALIELMNGDPAVAGNEKEYLAGTENFYTITRYNPNGVSKAPPSNEFTRDARS
;
A
#
# COMPACT_ATOMS: atom_id res chain seq x y z
N VAL A 1 -1.42 13.37 -8.28
CA VAL A 1 -0.01 13.34 -8.73
C VAL A 1 0.91 13.20 -7.52
N GLU A 2 0.75 14.03 -6.48
CA GLU A 2 1.62 14.08 -5.29
C GLU A 2 1.78 12.72 -4.59
N VAL A 3 0.68 11.99 -4.39
CA VAL A 3 0.72 10.66 -3.75
C VAL A 3 1.54 9.67 -4.57
N ILE A 4 1.38 9.66 -5.89
CA ILE A 4 2.14 8.77 -6.79
C ILE A 4 3.64 9.08 -6.70
N LEU A 5 3.99 10.37 -6.76
CA LEU A 5 5.39 10.80 -6.61
C LEU A 5 5.93 10.46 -5.21
N GLY A 6 5.13 10.64 -4.17
CA GLY A 6 5.49 10.26 -2.81
C GLY A 6 5.80 8.76 -2.69
N ILE A 7 4.98 7.90 -3.27
CA ILE A 7 5.22 6.44 -3.31
C ILE A 7 6.55 6.12 -4.00
N ILE A 8 6.75 6.60 -5.23
CA ILE A 8 7.99 6.32 -5.99
C ILE A 8 9.22 6.87 -5.25
N GLY A 9 9.07 8.02 -4.56
CA GLY A 9 10.12 8.60 -3.74
C GLY A 9 10.47 7.75 -2.52
N VAL A 10 9.46 7.23 -1.81
CA VAL A 10 9.65 6.39 -0.61
C VAL A 10 10.17 5.01 -0.99
N GLU A 11 9.64 4.40 -2.06
CA GLU A 11 10.01 3.04 -2.45
C GLU A 11 11.43 2.93 -2.97
N THR A 12 11.87 3.86 -3.82
CA THR A 12 13.13 3.69 -4.54
C THR A 12 13.98 4.97 -4.70
N ILE A 13 13.63 6.05 -4.00
CA ILE A 13 14.27 7.36 -4.23
C ILE A 13 14.24 7.72 -5.73
N TYR A 14 13.06 7.59 -6.33
CA TYR A 14 12.82 7.83 -7.76
C TYR A 14 13.70 6.96 -8.68
N GLY A 15 13.79 5.67 -8.37
CA GLY A 15 14.54 4.70 -9.16
C GLY A 15 16.04 4.61 -8.86
N ARG A 16 16.54 5.33 -7.86
CA ARG A 16 17.97 5.25 -7.47
C ARG A 16 18.32 3.97 -6.73
N ASP A 17 17.36 3.43 -5.98
CA ASP A 17 17.51 2.19 -5.21
C ASP A 17 16.33 1.26 -5.45
N MET A 18 16.41 0.47 -6.50
CA MET A 18 15.40 -0.53 -6.88
C MET A 18 15.73 -1.94 -6.36
N GLY A 19 16.83 -2.07 -5.61
CA GLY A 19 17.37 -3.35 -5.16
C GLY A 19 18.32 -3.98 -6.20
N SER A 20 19.24 -4.80 -5.68
CA SER A 20 20.30 -5.44 -6.46
C SER A 20 20.23 -6.96 -6.48
N PHE A 21 19.24 -7.54 -5.80
CA PHE A 21 19.09 -8.98 -5.71
C PHE A 21 18.48 -9.54 -7.01
N ARG A 22 18.93 -10.74 -7.40
CA ARG A 22 18.28 -11.44 -8.51
C ARG A 22 16.91 -11.92 -8.05
N VAL A 23 15.84 -11.45 -8.71
CA VAL A 23 14.45 -11.72 -8.30
C VAL A 23 14.15 -13.21 -8.30
N MET A 24 14.62 -13.95 -9.29
CA MET A 24 14.48 -15.40 -9.37
C MET A 24 15.02 -16.10 -8.11
N ASP A 25 16.21 -15.73 -7.67
CA ASP A 25 16.88 -16.35 -6.53
C ASP A 25 16.16 -16.00 -5.21
N THR A 26 15.77 -14.73 -5.04
CA THR A 26 15.07 -14.30 -3.82
C THR A 26 13.70 -14.94 -3.68
N LEU A 27 12.93 -14.97 -4.75
CA LEU A 27 11.61 -15.60 -4.73
C LEU A 27 11.73 -17.13 -4.50
N ALA A 28 12.70 -17.80 -5.15
CA ALA A 28 12.93 -19.22 -4.94
C ALA A 28 13.37 -19.52 -3.50
N THR A 29 14.26 -18.71 -2.93
CA THR A 29 14.69 -18.87 -1.53
C THR A 29 13.50 -18.71 -0.58
N LEU A 30 12.74 -17.65 -0.72
CA LEU A 30 11.59 -17.40 0.17
C LEU A 30 10.43 -18.39 -0.06
N ALA A 31 10.31 -18.97 -1.25
CA ALA A 31 9.31 -19.99 -1.56
C ALA A 31 9.62 -21.36 -0.92
N PHE A 32 10.91 -21.74 -0.85
CA PHE A 32 11.31 -23.09 -0.48
C PHE A 32 12.20 -23.17 0.79
N ASP A 33 12.80 -22.07 1.20
CA ASP A 33 13.63 -21.97 2.42
C ASP A 33 13.29 -20.69 3.20
N PHE A 34 12.00 -20.52 3.55
CA PHE A 34 11.53 -19.34 4.28
C PHE A 34 12.16 -19.26 5.67
N PRO A 35 12.60 -18.07 6.14
CA PRO A 35 13.26 -17.93 7.43
C PRO A 35 12.39 -18.38 8.60
N LYS A 36 12.86 -19.37 9.37
CA LYS A 36 12.14 -19.94 10.53
C LYS A 36 12.04 -18.98 11.73
N THR A 37 12.77 -17.87 11.68
CA THR A 37 12.73 -16.80 12.69
C THR A 37 11.48 -15.92 12.59
N GLU A 38 10.80 -15.94 11.43
CA GLU A 38 9.58 -15.20 11.23
C GLU A 38 8.40 -15.83 11.97
N LYS A 39 7.59 -14.99 12.60
CA LYS A 39 6.39 -15.42 13.36
C LYS A 39 5.34 -16.09 12.49
N ARG A 40 5.33 -15.79 11.18
CA ARG A 40 4.36 -16.30 10.21
C ARG A 40 5.10 -16.80 8.97
N ASP A 41 4.90 -18.07 8.66
CA ASP A 41 5.37 -18.65 7.41
C ASP A 41 4.62 -18.03 6.21
N ARG A 42 5.35 -17.48 5.27
CA ARG A 42 4.83 -16.89 4.03
C ARG A 42 5.31 -17.63 2.78
N SER A 43 5.87 -18.82 2.92
CA SER A 43 6.40 -19.61 1.80
C SER A 43 5.37 -19.81 0.69
N ALA A 44 4.12 -20.12 1.02
CA ALA A 44 3.05 -20.26 0.03
C ALA A 44 2.82 -18.99 -0.80
N PHE A 45 2.84 -17.81 -0.16
CA PHE A 45 2.75 -16.54 -0.86
C PHE A 45 3.92 -16.37 -1.85
N PHE A 46 5.15 -16.68 -1.44
CA PHE A 46 6.31 -16.55 -2.33
C PHE A 46 6.35 -17.62 -3.43
N GLN A 47 5.74 -18.80 -3.22
CA GLN A 47 5.54 -19.78 -4.28
C GLN A 47 4.63 -19.24 -5.39
N ASP A 48 3.54 -18.57 -5.03
CA ASP A 48 2.62 -17.93 -5.98
C ASP A 48 3.31 -16.77 -6.73
N GLU A 49 4.11 -15.97 -6.01
CA GLU A 49 4.88 -14.87 -6.62
C GLU A 49 5.96 -15.40 -7.57
N LEU A 50 6.67 -16.47 -7.22
CA LEU A 50 7.65 -17.12 -8.08
C LEU A 50 7.01 -17.68 -9.36
N ALA A 51 5.90 -18.40 -9.22
CA ALA A 51 5.16 -18.92 -10.38
C ALA A 51 4.69 -17.79 -11.30
N THR A 52 4.15 -16.72 -10.72
CA THR A 52 3.72 -15.55 -11.47
C THR A 52 4.90 -14.86 -12.17
N PHE A 53 6.03 -14.71 -11.47
CA PHE A 53 7.25 -14.14 -12.05
C PHE A 53 7.74 -14.91 -13.27
N ILE A 54 7.84 -16.24 -13.16
CA ILE A 54 8.25 -17.11 -14.28
C ILE A 54 7.32 -16.94 -15.47
N LEU A 55 6.00 -16.94 -15.24
CA LEU A 55 5.01 -16.74 -16.29
C LEU A 55 5.13 -15.38 -16.98
N LEU A 56 5.42 -14.31 -16.23
CA LEU A 56 5.64 -12.98 -16.80
C LEU A 56 6.89 -12.95 -17.68
N GLN A 57 8.01 -13.56 -17.25
CA GLN A 57 9.24 -13.61 -18.03
C GLN A 57 9.05 -14.44 -19.31
N LEU A 58 8.37 -15.58 -19.22
CA LEU A 58 8.05 -16.41 -20.39
C LEU A 58 7.18 -15.65 -21.40
N LYS A 59 6.15 -14.93 -20.92
CA LYS A 59 5.28 -14.12 -21.79
C LYS A 59 6.06 -13.02 -22.51
N ASN A 60 6.98 -12.37 -21.80
CA ASN A 60 7.79 -11.28 -22.34
C ASN A 60 9.03 -11.75 -23.09
N GLN A 61 9.26 -13.07 -23.21
CA GLN A 61 10.45 -13.69 -23.82
C GLN A 61 11.77 -13.13 -23.21
N ALA A 62 11.75 -12.82 -21.91
CA ALA A 62 12.86 -12.25 -21.16
C ALA A 62 13.55 -13.31 -20.30
N ASP A 63 14.86 -13.12 -20.07
CA ASP A 63 15.64 -13.98 -19.18
C ASP A 63 15.27 -13.70 -17.72
N PRO A 64 14.71 -14.68 -16.97
CA PRO A 64 14.34 -14.49 -15.57
C PRO A 64 15.55 -14.25 -14.66
N PHE A 65 16.76 -14.58 -15.08
CA PHE A 65 17.98 -14.41 -14.28
C PHE A 65 18.59 -13.01 -14.36
N GLU A 66 18.15 -12.19 -15.33
CA GLU A 66 18.64 -10.82 -15.48
C GLU A 66 17.85 -9.79 -14.62
N VAL A 67 16.61 -10.12 -14.19
CA VAL A 67 15.76 -9.20 -13.45
C VAL A 67 16.30 -8.99 -12.03
N ARG A 68 16.49 -7.72 -11.67
CA ARG A 68 16.92 -7.29 -10.34
C ARG A 68 15.78 -6.61 -9.60
N GLY A 69 15.83 -6.70 -8.26
CA GLY A 69 14.82 -6.13 -7.40
C GLY A 69 15.21 -6.17 -5.92
N SER A 70 14.21 -6.00 -5.04
CA SER A 70 14.42 -6.04 -3.60
C SER A 70 14.74 -7.47 -3.11
N TYR A 71 15.18 -7.57 -1.87
CA TYR A 71 15.39 -8.85 -1.19
C TYR A 71 14.12 -9.71 -1.07
N ALA A 72 12.95 -9.12 -1.23
CA ALA A 72 11.66 -9.80 -1.24
C ALA A 72 11.09 -10.05 -2.65
N GLY A 73 11.83 -9.67 -3.70
CA GLY A 73 11.42 -9.90 -5.09
C GLY A 73 10.52 -8.82 -5.69
N ALA A 74 10.43 -7.65 -5.08
CA ALA A 74 9.74 -6.50 -5.66
C ALA A 74 10.59 -5.85 -6.76
N ILE A 75 9.95 -5.34 -7.83
CA ILE A 75 10.57 -4.97 -9.09
C ILE A 75 10.27 -3.52 -9.46
N GLY A 76 11.30 -2.82 -9.98
CA GLY A 76 11.20 -1.52 -10.62
C GLY A 76 11.01 -0.35 -9.64
N MET A 77 10.83 0.86 -10.19
CA MET A 77 10.73 2.10 -9.40
C MET A 77 9.53 2.10 -8.43
N GLY A 78 8.46 1.38 -8.77
CA GLY A 78 7.27 1.25 -7.92
C GLY A 78 7.29 0.04 -6.99
N GLN A 79 8.35 -0.75 -6.97
CA GLN A 79 8.49 -1.95 -6.12
C GLN A 79 7.30 -2.90 -6.18
N PHE A 80 6.83 -3.20 -7.40
CA PHE A 80 5.72 -4.13 -7.60
C PHE A 80 6.15 -5.58 -7.42
N MET A 81 5.38 -6.34 -6.64
CA MET A 81 5.47 -7.80 -6.64
C MET A 81 4.98 -8.36 -7.99
N PRO A 82 5.45 -9.55 -8.43
CA PRO A 82 5.02 -10.15 -9.70
C PRO A 82 3.49 -10.22 -9.87
N SER A 83 2.76 -10.56 -8.83
CA SER A 83 1.29 -10.57 -8.86
C SER A 83 0.69 -9.17 -9.08
N SER A 84 1.32 -8.15 -8.53
CA SER A 84 0.93 -6.74 -8.74
C SER A 84 1.26 -6.27 -10.15
N ILE A 85 2.40 -6.69 -10.72
CA ILE A 85 2.74 -6.42 -12.13
C ILE A 85 1.66 -7.00 -13.03
N ARG A 86 1.32 -8.28 -12.84
CA ARG A 86 0.29 -8.96 -13.64
C ARG A 86 -1.07 -8.26 -13.58
N SER A 87 -1.43 -7.71 -12.42
CA SER A 87 -2.76 -7.16 -12.17
C SER A 87 -2.89 -5.68 -12.51
N PHE A 88 -1.82 -4.90 -12.36
CA PHE A 88 -1.92 -3.44 -12.36
C PHE A 88 -0.93 -2.73 -13.27
N ALA A 89 0.15 -3.40 -13.71
CA ALA A 89 1.11 -2.76 -14.60
C ALA A 89 0.49 -2.48 -15.97
N VAL A 90 0.80 -1.31 -16.52
CA VAL A 90 0.29 -0.84 -17.82
C VAL A 90 1.41 -0.21 -18.64
N ASP A 91 1.39 -0.47 -19.93
CA ASP A 91 2.13 0.30 -20.92
C ASP A 91 1.38 1.63 -21.10
N TYR A 92 1.88 2.68 -20.45
CA TYR A 92 1.19 3.96 -20.38
C TYR A 92 1.67 4.96 -21.46
N ASP A 93 2.88 4.77 -22.00
CA ASP A 93 3.37 5.55 -23.15
C ASP A 93 3.01 4.90 -24.49
N GLY A 94 2.54 3.67 -24.51
CA GLY A 94 2.01 3.00 -25.69
C GLY A 94 3.10 2.48 -26.64
N ASP A 95 4.30 2.20 -26.13
CA ASP A 95 5.43 1.69 -26.93
C ASP A 95 5.38 0.17 -27.16
N GLY A 96 4.43 -0.53 -26.51
CA GLY A 96 4.23 -1.98 -26.59
C GLY A 96 4.95 -2.78 -25.51
N VAL A 97 5.67 -2.12 -24.59
CA VAL A 97 6.42 -2.75 -23.52
C VAL A 97 6.00 -2.14 -22.17
N ILE A 98 5.85 -2.94 -21.14
CA ILE A 98 5.68 -2.47 -19.77
C ILE A 98 7.05 -2.45 -19.10
N ASP A 99 7.68 -1.27 -18.98
CA ASP A 99 9.00 -1.11 -18.35
C ASP A 99 8.90 -0.35 -17.01
N LEU A 100 8.79 -1.09 -15.92
CA LEU A 100 8.74 -0.53 -14.58
C LEU A 100 10.10 -0.10 -14.02
N SER A 101 11.18 -0.37 -14.73
CA SER A 101 12.55 -0.05 -14.29
C SER A 101 13.12 1.21 -14.94
N HIS A 102 12.76 1.51 -16.20
CA HIS A 102 13.35 2.60 -16.95
C HIS A 102 12.31 3.59 -17.52
N SER A 103 11.03 3.20 -17.68
CA SER A 103 9.96 4.10 -18.08
C SER A 103 9.25 4.69 -16.86
N ALA A 104 9.58 5.95 -16.50
CA ALA A 104 8.85 6.67 -15.46
C ALA A 104 7.36 6.82 -15.81
N THR A 105 7.03 6.87 -17.09
CA THR A 105 5.66 6.98 -17.60
C THR A 105 4.84 5.73 -17.25
N ASP A 106 5.39 4.53 -17.49
CA ASP A 106 4.75 3.28 -17.15
C ASP A 106 4.60 3.08 -15.64
N VAL A 107 5.64 3.48 -14.88
CA VAL A 107 5.59 3.43 -13.42
C VAL A 107 4.47 4.32 -12.89
N ILE A 108 4.37 5.57 -13.33
CA ILE A 108 3.31 6.50 -12.91
C ILE A 108 1.94 5.96 -13.31
N GLY A 109 1.79 5.46 -14.54
CA GLY A 109 0.57 4.86 -15.04
C GLY A 109 0.16 3.63 -14.24
N SER A 110 1.11 2.74 -13.94
CA SER A 110 0.88 1.51 -13.18
C SER A 110 0.50 1.78 -11.72
N VAL A 111 1.19 2.72 -11.05
CA VAL A 111 0.82 3.15 -9.69
C VAL A 111 -0.56 3.80 -9.67
N ALA A 112 -0.88 4.63 -10.69
CA ALA A 112 -2.21 5.22 -10.82
C ALA A 112 -3.30 4.15 -11.03
N ASN A 113 -3.02 3.15 -11.87
CA ASN A 113 -3.94 2.03 -12.12
C ASN A 113 -4.15 1.17 -10.86
N TYR A 114 -3.09 0.94 -10.07
CA TYR A 114 -3.18 0.29 -8.77
C TYR A 114 -4.19 1.04 -7.87
N PHE A 115 -4.00 2.34 -7.67
CA PHE A 115 -4.89 3.14 -6.83
C PHE A 115 -6.33 3.17 -7.35
N LYS A 116 -6.51 3.30 -8.66
CA LYS A 116 -7.83 3.23 -9.30
C LYS A 116 -8.51 1.89 -9.00
N SER A 117 -7.78 0.79 -9.10
CA SER A 117 -8.30 -0.56 -8.85
C SER A 117 -8.67 -0.80 -7.38
N TYR A 118 -8.03 -0.08 -6.46
CA TYR A 118 -8.36 -0.10 -5.03
C TYR A 118 -9.35 1.00 -4.60
N GLY A 119 -10.03 1.64 -5.56
CA GLY A 119 -11.14 2.54 -5.26
C GLY A 119 -10.74 3.99 -4.97
N TRP A 120 -9.55 4.44 -5.43
CA TRP A 120 -9.14 5.84 -5.32
C TRP A 120 -10.21 6.80 -5.83
N LYS A 121 -10.60 7.74 -5.00
CA LYS A 121 -11.58 8.80 -5.33
C LYS A 121 -10.85 10.07 -5.73
N ARG A 122 -10.90 10.40 -7.03
CA ARG A 122 -10.28 11.62 -7.56
C ARG A 122 -10.87 12.86 -6.91
N GLY A 123 -10.02 13.77 -6.45
CA GLY A 123 -10.43 15.02 -5.81
C GLY A 123 -10.78 14.91 -4.33
N ALA A 124 -10.88 13.70 -3.78
CA ALA A 124 -11.04 13.53 -2.34
C ALA A 124 -9.68 13.58 -1.63
N VAL A 125 -9.65 14.18 -0.45
CA VAL A 125 -8.46 14.21 0.41
C VAL A 125 -8.19 12.83 1.01
N ALA A 126 -6.95 12.56 1.42
CA ALA A 126 -6.60 11.33 2.13
C ALA A 126 -6.90 11.43 3.63
N THR A 127 -6.63 12.57 4.24
CA THR A 127 -6.79 12.79 5.69
C THR A 127 -7.34 14.16 6.00
N PHE A 128 -7.91 14.29 7.19
CA PHE A 128 -8.25 15.56 7.82
C PHE A 128 -7.51 15.67 9.15
N ASN A 129 -6.97 16.85 9.45
CA ASN A 129 -6.49 17.17 10.78
C ASN A 129 -7.67 17.24 11.74
N ILE A 130 -7.53 16.63 12.90
CA ILE A 130 -8.57 16.61 13.93
C ILE A 130 -8.07 17.23 15.23
N GLN A 131 -9.02 17.59 16.09
CA GLN A 131 -8.79 17.89 17.49
C GLN A 131 -9.64 16.95 18.35
N PHE A 132 -9.35 16.84 19.62
CA PHE A 132 -10.12 16.05 20.56
C PHE A 132 -9.87 16.52 21.99
N ASP A 133 -10.84 16.26 22.87
CA ASP A 133 -10.67 16.37 24.29
C ASP A 133 -10.24 14.99 24.85
N PRO A 134 -9.05 14.88 25.47
CA PRO A 134 -8.56 13.61 26.01
C PRO A 134 -9.49 12.97 27.06
N GLN A 135 -10.35 13.78 27.70
CA GLN A 135 -11.28 13.28 28.72
C GLN A 135 -12.54 12.63 28.13
N THR A 136 -12.89 12.97 26.89
CA THR A 136 -14.11 12.50 26.23
C THR A 136 -13.85 11.56 25.05
N LEU A 137 -12.60 11.46 24.59
CA LEU A 137 -12.22 10.63 23.45
C LEU A 137 -12.30 9.14 23.78
N ASP A 138 -13.22 8.43 23.10
CA ASP A 138 -13.35 6.97 23.16
C ASP A 138 -12.34 6.31 22.20
N LEU A 139 -11.06 6.38 22.58
CA LEU A 139 -9.93 5.98 21.74
C LEU A 139 -9.96 4.50 21.37
N ASP A 140 -10.28 3.63 22.35
CA ASP A 140 -10.29 2.17 22.12
C ASP A 140 -11.34 1.79 21.07
N HIS A 141 -12.52 2.38 21.13
CA HIS A 141 -13.57 2.14 20.15
C HIS A 141 -13.20 2.67 18.76
N LEU A 142 -12.62 3.87 18.70
CA LEU A 142 -12.26 4.50 17.42
C LEU A 142 -11.08 3.82 16.73
N LEU A 143 -10.16 3.21 17.48
CA LEU A 143 -9.03 2.44 16.93
C LEU A 143 -9.35 0.96 16.67
N ALA A 144 -10.48 0.44 17.18
CA ALA A 144 -10.82 -0.97 17.02
C ALA A 144 -10.90 -1.46 15.56
N PRO A 145 -11.42 -0.66 14.59
CA PRO A 145 -11.41 -1.03 13.18
C PRO A 145 -10.05 -0.90 12.49
N ASP A 146 -9.02 -0.51 13.22
CA ASP A 146 -7.72 -0.15 12.68
C ASP A 146 -7.85 1.03 11.69
N ILE A 147 -7.16 0.97 10.56
CA ILE A 147 -7.19 2.01 9.51
C ILE A 147 -8.40 1.93 8.57
N LEU A 148 -9.31 0.97 8.78
CA LEU A 148 -10.46 0.76 7.91
C LEU A 148 -11.52 1.86 8.15
N PRO A 149 -11.86 2.68 7.15
CA PRO A 149 -12.89 3.71 7.30
C PRO A 149 -14.26 3.09 7.55
N THR A 150 -14.79 3.26 8.76
CA THR A 150 -16.05 2.65 9.21
C THR A 150 -17.00 3.63 9.85
N PHE A 151 -16.50 4.76 10.35
CA PHE A 151 -17.30 5.73 11.08
C PHE A 151 -17.79 6.86 10.18
N ARG A 152 -19.08 7.18 10.26
CA ARG A 152 -19.57 8.46 9.71
C ARG A 152 -19.05 9.62 10.53
N PRO A 153 -18.89 10.83 9.97
CA PRO A 153 -18.39 12.00 10.72
C PRO A 153 -19.13 12.21 12.06
N ALA A 154 -20.45 12.17 12.09
CA ALA A 154 -21.23 12.33 13.30
C ALA A 154 -20.98 11.23 14.36
N GLN A 155 -20.59 10.03 13.95
CA GLN A 155 -20.25 8.94 14.88
C GLN A 155 -18.88 9.19 15.53
N MET A 156 -17.91 9.73 14.80
CA MET A 156 -16.62 10.13 15.37
C MET A 156 -16.78 11.29 16.35
N GLN A 157 -17.62 12.29 16.01
CA GLN A 157 -17.93 13.41 16.90
C GLN A 157 -18.60 12.94 18.20
N ALA A 158 -19.54 11.99 18.11
CA ALA A 158 -20.18 11.39 19.28
C ALA A 158 -19.19 10.63 20.20
N LYS A 159 -18.00 10.33 19.72
CA LYS A 159 -16.90 9.67 20.43
C LYS A 159 -15.76 10.62 20.83
N GLY A 160 -16.02 11.93 20.84
CA GLY A 160 -15.09 12.95 21.34
C GLY A 160 -14.12 13.52 20.31
N VAL A 161 -14.26 13.17 19.01
CA VAL A 161 -13.46 13.78 17.94
C VAL A 161 -14.07 15.12 17.53
N ILE A 162 -13.23 16.14 17.38
CA ILE A 162 -13.61 17.46 16.86
C ILE A 162 -13.12 17.50 15.40
N LEU A 163 -14.06 17.41 14.47
CA LEU A 163 -13.79 17.43 13.06
C LEU A 163 -13.79 18.87 12.51
N PRO A 164 -12.94 19.20 11.53
CA PRO A 164 -13.06 20.44 10.79
C PRO A 164 -14.33 20.43 9.90
N PRO A 165 -14.89 21.60 9.54
CA PRO A 165 -16.12 21.70 8.75
C PRO A 165 -16.10 20.89 7.44
N THR A 166 -14.94 20.76 6.80
CA THR A 166 -14.75 19.95 5.59
C THR A 166 -14.88 18.46 5.84
N ALA A 167 -14.46 17.97 7.02
CA ALA A 167 -14.60 16.58 7.41
C ALA A 167 -16.01 16.27 7.91
N GLU A 168 -16.69 17.22 8.57
CA GLU A 168 -18.10 17.05 8.98
C GLU A 168 -19.04 16.82 7.79
N GLN A 169 -18.74 17.46 6.66
CA GLN A 169 -19.49 17.34 5.41
C GLN A 169 -19.01 16.21 4.51
N TYR A 170 -17.99 15.46 4.92
CA TYR A 170 -17.47 14.36 4.11
C TYR A 170 -18.51 13.26 3.95
N PRO A 171 -18.88 12.86 2.70
CA PRO A 171 -19.97 11.93 2.45
C PRO A 171 -19.61 10.47 2.74
N GLY A 172 -18.33 10.15 2.81
CA GLY A 172 -17.82 8.80 3.03
C GLY A 172 -17.54 8.47 4.50
N PRO A 173 -17.17 7.23 4.78
CA PRO A 173 -16.70 6.84 6.10
C PRO A 173 -15.28 7.35 6.37
N LEU A 174 -14.97 7.48 7.66
CA LEU A 174 -13.68 7.88 8.19
C LEU A 174 -13.14 6.80 9.14
N ALA A 175 -11.82 6.77 9.33
CA ALA A 175 -11.14 6.00 10.38
C ALA A 175 -10.34 6.95 11.27
N LEU A 176 -10.21 6.64 12.55
CA LEU A 176 -9.21 7.29 13.37
C LEU A 176 -7.84 6.66 13.09
N ILE A 177 -6.89 7.46 12.65
CA ILE A 177 -5.53 7.04 12.34
C ILE A 177 -4.60 7.52 13.43
N GLU A 178 -3.84 6.60 14.03
CA GLU A 178 -2.75 6.91 14.95
C GLU A 178 -1.42 6.84 14.19
N LEU A 179 -0.67 7.94 14.17
CA LEU A 179 0.67 8.02 13.63
C LEU A 179 1.69 8.19 14.76
N MET A 180 2.80 7.49 14.66
CA MET A 180 3.96 7.63 15.55
C MET A 180 4.98 8.53 14.89
N ASN A 181 4.93 9.84 15.18
CA ASN A 181 5.76 10.87 14.54
C ASN A 181 6.99 11.25 15.37
N GLY A 182 7.59 10.36 16.10
CA GLY A 182 8.74 10.65 16.92
C GLY A 182 9.84 9.60 16.86
N ASP A 183 11.06 9.98 17.26
CA ASP A 183 12.14 9.02 17.47
C ASP A 183 11.78 8.15 18.71
N PRO A 184 11.70 6.81 18.55
CA PRO A 184 11.41 5.90 19.67
C PRO A 184 12.39 6.01 20.84
N ALA A 185 13.58 6.57 20.62
CA ALA A 185 14.61 6.79 21.63
C ALA A 185 14.43 8.09 22.40
N VAL A 186 13.53 8.98 21.98
CA VAL A 186 13.29 10.28 22.64
C VAL A 186 12.01 10.19 23.47
N ALA A 187 12.10 10.47 24.76
CA ALA A 187 10.93 10.58 25.64
C ALA A 187 10.02 11.72 25.16
N GLY A 188 8.77 11.40 24.83
CA GLY A 188 7.80 12.37 24.28
C GLY A 188 7.39 12.05 22.85
N ASN A 189 7.42 10.77 22.44
CA ASN A 189 6.82 10.32 21.19
C ASN A 189 5.38 10.79 21.11
N GLU A 190 5.17 11.94 20.49
CA GLU A 190 3.84 12.50 20.31
C GLU A 190 3.12 11.66 19.26
N LYS A 191 2.09 10.98 19.73
CA LYS A 191 1.12 10.35 18.85
C LYS A 191 0.31 11.45 18.16
N GLU A 192 0.26 11.42 16.86
CA GLU A 192 -0.61 12.27 16.07
C GLU A 192 -1.85 11.47 15.65
N TYR A 193 -3.02 12.11 15.74
CA TYR A 193 -4.28 11.50 15.32
C TYR A 193 -4.88 12.28 14.16
N LEU A 194 -5.30 11.55 13.12
CA LEU A 194 -5.92 12.08 11.92
C LEU A 194 -7.24 11.34 11.64
N ALA A 195 -8.15 11.97 10.92
CA ALA A 195 -9.28 11.26 10.32
C ALA A 195 -8.91 10.85 8.89
N GLY A 196 -8.74 9.55 8.67
CA GLY A 196 -8.41 8.96 7.38
C GLY A 196 -9.66 8.63 6.58
N THR A 197 -9.62 8.90 5.28
CA THR A 197 -10.67 8.57 4.31
C THR A 197 -10.39 7.24 3.60
N GLU A 198 -11.26 6.83 2.67
CA GLU A 198 -11.00 5.69 1.79
C GLU A 198 -9.73 5.87 0.93
N ASN A 199 -9.37 7.12 0.59
CA ASN A 199 -8.11 7.38 -0.12
C ASN A 199 -6.89 7.10 0.75
N PHE A 200 -6.93 7.44 2.05
CA PHE A 200 -5.86 7.04 2.97
C PHE A 200 -5.74 5.51 3.03
N TYR A 201 -6.85 4.82 3.21
CA TYR A 201 -6.87 3.36 3.21
C TYR A 201 -6.28 2.78 1.91
N THR A 202 -6.59 3.37 0.75
CA THR A 202 -6.04 2.95 -0.54
C THR A 202 -4.51 3.14 -0.60
N ILE A 203 -3.97 4.23 -0.03
CA ILE A 203 -2.51 4.46 0.07
C ILE A 203 -1.86 3.34 0.90
N THR A 204 -2.43 2.99 2.03
CA THR A 204 -1.86 1.97 2.92
C THR A 204 -1.89 0.56 2.31
N ARG A 205 -2.72 0.31 1.31
CA ARG A 205 -2.74 -0.95 0.56
C ARG A 205 -1.50 -1.15 -0.31
N TYR A 206 -0.82 -0.07 -0.69
CA TYR A 206 0.39 -0.14 -1.50
C TYR A 206 1.57 -0.74 -0.71
N ASN A 207 1.74 -0.34 0.54
CA ASN A 207 2.77 -0.87 1.45
C ASN A 207 2.13 -1.33 2.78
N PRO A 208 1.56 -2.53 2.84
CA PRO A 208 0.86 -3.01 4.03
C PRO A 208 1.78 -3.23 5.24
N ASN A 209 3.10 -3.22 5.07
CA ASN A 209 4.06 -3.35 6.18
C ASN A 209 4.33 -2.03 6.90
N GLY A 210 3.95 -0.89 6.32
CA GLY A 210 4.13 0.45 6.91
C GLY A 210 3.01 0.88 7.85
N VAL A 211 1.87 0.21 7.85
CA VAL A 211 0.72 0.50 8.71
C VAL A 211 0.15 -0.82 9.23
N SER A 212 0.10 -0.94 10.52
CA SER A 212 -0.28 -2.10 11.35
C SER A 212 -1.35 -3.06 10.80
N LYS A 213 -1.04 -4.37 10.98
CA LYS A 213 -1.88 -5.58 11.05
C LYS A 213 -2.88 -5.91 9.92
N ALA A 214 -2.68 -7.12 9.40
CA ALA A 214 -3.51 -8.04 8.61
C ALA A 214 -4.78 -7.52 7.90
N PRO A 215 -4.89 -7.78 6.57
CA PRO A 215 -6.11 -7.49 5.83
C PRO A 215 -7.26 -8.38 6.31
N PRO A 216 -8.51 -7.87 6.32
CA PRO A 216 -9.66 -8.74 6.39
C PRO A 216 -9.65 -9.65 5.15
N SER A 217 -9.83 -10.94 5.39
CA SER A 217 -10.00 -11.97 4.39
C SER A 217 -11.12 -11.62 3.40
N ASN A 218 -10.77 -11.58 2.11
CA ASN A 218 -11.65 -11.85 0.95
C ASN A 218 -13.16 -11.55 1.05
N GLU A 219 -13.58 -10.31 0.97
CA GLU A 219 -14.99 -10.01 0.63
C GLU A 219 -15.19 -9.19 -0.66
N PHE A 220 -14.12 -8.68 -1.29
CA PHE A 220 -14.23 -7.82 -2.48
C PHE A 220 -13.94 -8.49 -3.83
N THR A 221 -13.80 -9.82 -3.90
CA THR A 221 -13.51 -10.54 -5.16
C THR A 221 -14.69 -11.26 -5.77
N ARG A 222 -15.95 -10.97 -5.39
CA ARG A 222 -17.12 -11.71 -5.92
C ARG A 222 -18.00 -10.98 -6.94
N ASP A 223 -17.76 -9.74 -7.31
CA ASP A 223 -18.64 -9.01 -8.25
C ASP A 223 -17.97 -8.47 -9.52
N ALA A 224 -17.00 -9.18 -10.07
CA ALA A 224 -16.44 -8.86 -11.38
C ALA A 224 -16.60 -10.01 -12.38
N ARG A 225 -17.74 -10.74 -12.32
CA ARG A 225 -18.17 -11.68 -13.37
C ARG A 225 -19.68 -11.70 -13.47
N SER A 226 -20.25 -10.77 -14.18
CA SER A 226 -21.50 -10.90 -14.91
C SER A 226 -21.52 -9.94 -16.09
#